data_e04e12fb77c852c3b1421b96a2e27013
#
_entry.id   e04e12fb77c852c3b1421b96a2e27013
#
_cell.length_a   1.000
_cell.length_b   1.000
_cell.length_c   1.000
_cell.angle_alpha   90.00
_cell.angle_beta   90.00
_cell.angle_gamma   90.00
#
_symmetry.space_group_name_H-M   'P 1'
#
loop_
_entity.id
_entity.type
_entity.pdbx_description
1 polymer ?
#
loop_
_entity_poly.entity_id
_entity_poly.type
_entity_poly.pdbx_seq_one_letter_code
_entity_poly.pdbx_strand_id
1 'polypeptide(L)'
;MAASCPEDPSLERHFKGHRDAVTCVDFSLNTKQLASGSMDSCLMVWHMKPQSRAYRFTGHKDAVTCVNFSPSGHLLASGSRDKTVRIWVPNVKGESTMFRAHTATVRSVHFCSDGQSLVTASDDKTVKVWSTHRQKFLFSLSQHINWVRCAKFSPDGRLIVSAGDDKTVKLWDRTSRECVHSYCEHGSFVTYVDFHPSGTCIAAAGMDNTVKVWDVRTHRLLQHYQLHSAAVNALSFHPSGNYLITASSDSTLKILDLMEGRLLYTLHGHQGPATTVAFSRTGEYFASGGADEQVMVWKSNFDVVDYGEDIKVQRPPTTLASSIRNLTVSILEQRLTLTEDKLKQCLEIQKLITQRMPP
;
A
#
# COMPACT_ATOMS: atom_id res chain seq x y z
N MET A 1 -4.05 29.51 -18.56
CA MET A 1 -4.90 29.17 -17.41
C MET A 1 -3.93 28.86 -16.27
N ALA A 2 -3.99 29.61 -15.16
CA ALA A 2 -3.15 29.36 -14.01
C ALA A 2 -3.58 28.02 -13.41
N ALA A 3 -2.66 27.06 -13.31
CA ALA A 3 -2.87 25.85 -12.56
C ALA A 3 -3.16 26.27 -11.11
N SER A 4 -4.36 25.96 -10.62
CA SER A 4 -4.67 26.13 -9.20
C SER A 4 -3.67 25.30 -8.41
N CYS A 5 -2.93 25.95 -7.53
CA CYS A 5 -2.09 25.25 -6.56
C CYS A 5 -2.99 24.25 -5.81
N PRO A 6 -2.64 22.96 -5.71
CA PRO A 6 -3.43 22.03 -4.90
C PRO A 6 -3.48 22.57 -3.47
N GLU A 7 -4.69 22.60 -2.89
CA GLU A 7 -4.85 22.95 -1.49
C GLU A 7 -4.13 21.91 -0.62
N ASP A 8 -3.55 22.37 0.49
CA ASP A 8 -2.83 21.47 1.42
C ASP A 8 -3.77 20.39 1.99
N PRO A 9 -3.27 19.16 2.20
CA PRO A 9 -4.05 18.14 2.89
C PRO A 9 -4.51 18.60 4.27
N SER A 10 -5.78 18.39 4.59
CA SER A 10 -6.39 18.86 5.84
C SER A 10 -6.96 17.72 6.68
N LEU A 11 -6.83 17.82 8.02
CA LEU A 11 -7.42 16.86 8.94
C LEU A 11 -8.94 17.04 8.94
N GLU A 12 -9.67 16.04 8.45
CA GLU A 12 -11.12 16.05 8.37
C GLU A 12 -11.77 15.41 9.60
N ARG A 13 -11.21 14.29 10.08
CA ARG A 13 -11.76 13.54 11.20
C ARG A 13 -10.69 12.94 12.09
N HIS A 14 -11.07 12.83 13.35
CA HIS A 14 -10.27 12.24 14.39
C HIS A 14 -11.12 11.24 15.19
N PHE A 15 -10.80 9.96 15.12
CA PHE A 15 -11.53 8.90 15.78
C PHE A 15 -10.74 8.37 16.99
N LYS A 16 -11.42 8.35 18.15
CA LYS A 16 -10.93 7.78 19.40
C LYS A 16 -11.87 6.66 19.84
N GLY A 17 -11.32 5.52 20.26
CA GLY A 17 -12.15 4.38 20.70
C GLY A 17 -11.39 3.08 20.84
N HIS A 18 -10.23 2.95 20.22
CA HIS A 18 -9.28 1.88 20.54
C HIS A 18 -8.68 2.11 21.93
N ARG A 19 -8.22 1.04 22.57
CA ARG A 19 -7.62 1.04 23.91
C ARG A 19 -6.14 0.71 23.90
N ASP A 20 -5.59 0.55 22.70
CA ASP A 20 -4.19 0.23 22.44
C ASP A 20 -3.84 0.66 21.00
N ALA A 21 -2.57 0.55 20.64
CA ALA A 21 -2.04 0.97 19.36
C ALA A 21 -2.87 0.44 18.18
N VAL A 22 -3.21 1.33 17.25
CA VAL A 22 -3.83 0.98 15.96
C VAL A 22 -2.77 0.34 15.08
N THR A 23 -3.07 -0.82 14.52
CA THR A 23 -2.11 -1.61 13.70
C THR A 23 -2.38 -1.52 12.22
N CYS A 24 -3.64 -1.32 11.84
CA CYS A 24 -4.08 -1.36 10.44
C CYS A 24 -5.34 -0.54 10.24
N VAL A 25 -5.48 0.03 9.04
CA VAL A 25 -6.68 0.74 8.57
C VAL A 25 -6.97 0.39 7.13
N ASP A 26 -8.24 0.41 6.75
CA ASP A 26 -8.67 0.27 5.35
C ASP A 26 -10.03 0.91 5.12
N PHE A 27 -10.24 1.50 3.92
CA PHE A 27 -11.51 2.11 3.52
C PHE A 27 -12.41 1.11 2.80
N SER A 28 -13.72 1.22 3.03
CA SER A 28 -14.71 0.57 2.19
C SER A 28 -14.71 1.18 0.78
N LEU A 29 -15.19 0.39 -0.21
CA LEU A 29 -15.23 0.80 -1.61
C LEU A 29 -15.89 2.18 -1.83
N ASN A 30 -17.01 2.43 -1.16
CA ASN A 30 -17.80 3.65 -1.28
C ASN A 30 -17.33 4.78 -0.34
N THR A 31 -16.20 4.63 0.33
CA THR A 31 -15.63 5.59 1.28
C THR A 31 -16.56 5.96 2.46
N LYS A 32 -17.70 5.27 2.61
CA LYS A 32 -18.67 5.55 3.69
C LYS A 32 -18.25 4.95 5.04
N GLN A 33 -17.37 3.95 5.01
CA GLN A 33 -16.87 3.28 6.20
C GLN A 33 -15.33 3.17 6.15
N LEU A 34 -14.74 3.21 7.32
CA LEU A 34 -13.33 2.95 7.57
C LEU A 34 -13.24 1.84 8.61
N ALA A 35 -12.44 0.82 8.37
CA ALA A 35 -12.12 -0.20 9.36
C ALA A 35 -10.74 0.05 9.95
N SER A 36 -10.59 -0.22 11.23
CA SER A 36 -9.31 -0.23 11.93
C SER A 36 -9.18 -1.44 12.83
N GLY A 37 -7.97 -1.97 12.92
CA GLY A 37 -7.62 -3.03 13.87
C GLY A 37 -6.58 -2.52 14.88
N SER A 38 -6.54 -3.12 16.06
CA SER A 38 -5.67 -2.69 17.14
C SER A 38 -5.08 -3.84 17.94
N MET A 39 -4.04 -3.52 18.69
CA MET A 39 -3.45 -4.39 19.71
C MET A 39 -4.46 -4.80 20.79
N ASP A 40 -5.56 -4.02 20.98
CA ASP A 40 -6.66 -4.32 21.89
C ASP A 40 -7.53 -5.51 21.47
N SER A 41 -7.11 -6.28 20.46
CA SER A 41 -7.79 -7.45 19.88
C SER A 41 -9.15 -7.16 19.21
N CYS A 42 -9.51 -5.88 19.05
CA CYS A 42 -10.77 -5.46 18.46
C CYS A 42 -10.59 -4.83 17.08
N LEU A 43 -11.66 -4.93 16.28
CA LEU A 43 -11.82 -4.09 15.11
C LEU A 43 -12.86 -3.02 15.41
N MET A 44 -12.65 -1.84 14.84
CA MET A 44 -13.64 -0.77 14.81
C MET A 44 -14.02 -0.49 13.36
N VAL A 45 -15.31 -0.32 13.11
CA VAL A 45 -15.82 0.17 11.83
C VAL A 45 -16.44 1.53 12.07
N TRP A 46 -15.80 2.54 11.51
CA TRP A 46 -16.17 3.94 11.65
C TRP A 46 -17.00 4.38 10.46
N HIS A 47 -17.96 5.25 10.68
CA HIS A 47 -18.73 5.87 9.61
C HIS A 47 -18.18 7.24 9.29
N MET A 48 -18.01 7.54 8.00
CA MET A 48 -17.58 8.86 7.53
C MET A 48 -18.68 9.92 7.70
N LYS A 49 -19.96 9.50 7.84
CA LYS A 49 -21.06 10.44 8.13
C LYS A 49 -20.93 10.99 9.56
N PRO A 50 -21.08 12.31 9.76
CA PRO A 50 -21.09 12.92 11.10
C PRO A 50 -22.09 12.26 12.04
N GLN A 51 -21.77 12.22 13.35
CA GLN A 51 -22.65 11.73 14.43
C GLN A 51 -23.09 10.26 14.28
N SER A 52 -22.51 9.49 13.37
CA SER A 52 -22.78 8.06 13.26
C SER A 52 -21.99 7.27 14.29
N ARG A 53 -22.61 6.23 14.86
CA ARG A 53 -21.95 5.35 15.83
C ARG A 53 -20.94 4.45 15.12
N ALA A 54 -19.78 4.24 15.73
CA ALA A 54 -18.84 3.22 15.31
C ALA A 54 -19.31 1.83 15.78
N TYR A 55 -19.00 0.80 15.01
CA TYR A 55 -19.21 -0.59 15.43
C TYR A 55 -17.91 -1.17 15.97
N ARG A 56 -17.96 -1.84 17.09
CA ARG A 56 -16.84 -2.57 17.71
C ARG A 56 -17.07 -4.06 17.52
N PHE A 57 -16.16 -4.72 16.82
CA PHE A 57 -16.20 -6.16 16.56
C PHE A 57 -15.17 -6.85 17.44
N THR A 58 -15.67 -7.77 18.26
CA THR A 58 -14.87 -8.58 19.16
C THR A 58 -14.92 -10.05 18.70
N GLY A 59 -13.81 -10.75 18.83
CA GLY A 59 -13.78 -12.18 18.44
C GLY A 59 -12.37 -12.73 18.30
N HIS A 60 -11.39 -11.91 17.90
CA HIS A 60 -9.98 -12.29 17.98
C HIS A 60 -9.55 -12.42 19.44
N LYS A 61 -8.66 -13.38 19.71
CA LYS A 61 -8.14 -13.67 21.04
C LYS A 61 -6.84 -12.94 21.37
N ASP A 62 -6.27 -12.27 20.38
CA ASP A 62 -5.00 -11.54 20.47
C ASP A 62 -5.04 -10.36 19.48
N ALA A 63 -4.01 -9.54 19.48
CA ALA A 63 -3.88 -8.35 18.66
C ALA A 63 -4.30 -8.57 17.21
N VAL A 64 -5.11 -7.69 16.68
CA VAL A 64 -5.43 -7.62 15.25
C VAL A 64 -4.24 -6.95 14.54
N THR A 65 -3.71 -7.58 13.51
CA THR A 65 -2.50 -7.12 12.82
C THR A 65 -2.78 -6.50 11.46
N CYS A 66 -3.87 -6.90 10.83
CA CYS A 66 -4.23 -6.46 9.48
C CYS A 66 -5.75 -6.50 9.28
N VAL A 67 -6.21 -5.62 8.39
CA VAL A 67 -7.61 -5.52 7.98
C VAL A 67 -7.66 -5.18 6.50
N ASN A 68 -8.66 -5.71 5.77
CA ASN A 68 -8.88 -5.35 4.38
C ASN A 68 -10.35 -5.56 4.00
N PHE A 69 -10.95 -4.56 3.34
CA PHE A 69 -12.29 -4.69 2.76
C PHE A 69 -12.26 -5.49 1.46
N SER A 70 -13.29 -6.26 1.23
CA SER A 70 -13.50 -6.88 -0.09
C SER A 70 -13.73 -5.81 -1.16
N PRO A 71 -13.41 -6.11 -2.43
CA PRO A 71 -13.67 -5.18 -3.53
C PRO A 71 -15.13 -4.75 -3.66
N SER A 72 -16.08 -5.60 -3.25
CA SER A 72 -17.51 -5.28 -3.22
C SER A 72 -17.93 -4.44 -1.99
N GLY A 73 -17.08 -4.31 -0.97
CA GLY A 73 -17.40 -3.66 0.29
C GLY A 73 -18.32 -4.46 1.23
N HIS A 74 -18.79 -5.64 0.83
CA HIS A 74 -19.71 -6.45 1.64
C HIS A 74 -19.04 -7.31 2.70
N LEU A 75 -17.73 -7.56 2.58
CA LEU A 75 -16.95 -8.34 3.51
C LEU A 75 -15.74 -7.54 3.99
N LEU A 76 -15.31 -7.86 5.21
CA LEU A 76 -14.11 -7.34 5.81
C LEU A 76 -13.29 -8.53 6.32
N ALA A 77 -12.05 -8.66 5.91
CA ALA A 77 -11.13 -9.67 6.43
C ALA A 77 -10.20 -9.07 7.48
N SER A 78 -9.89 -9.83 8.51
CA SER A 78 -8.88 -9.47 9.51
C SER A 78 -7.98 -10.64 9.84
N GLY A 79 -6.71 -10.36 10.09
CA GLY A 79 -5.74 -11.31 10.60
C GLY A 79 -5.25 -10.91 11.99
N SER A 80 -4.79 -11.88 12.77
CA SER A 80 -4.41 -11.66 14.16
C SER A 80 -3.20 -12.48 14.58
N ARG A 81 -2.60 -12.08 15.70
CA ARG A 81 -1.59 -12.87 16.42
C ARG A 81 -2.13 -14.22 16.90
N ASP A 82 -3.44 -14.38 17.03
CA ASP A 82 -4.09 -15.63 17.37
C ASP A 82 -4.02 -16.70 16.25
N LYS A 83 -3.29 -16.40 15.14
CA LYS A 83 -3.04 -17.30 13.98
C LYS A 83 -4.28 -17.54 13.12
N THR A 84 -5.36 -16.78 13.35
CA THR A 84 -6.61 -16.90 12.63
C THR A 84 -6.86 -15.74 11.69
N VAL A 85 -7.64 -16.01 10.67
CA VAL A 85 -8.28 -15.01 9.83
C VAL A 85 -9.78 -15.06 10.12
N ARG A 86 -10.40 -13.89 10.25
CA ARG A 86 -11.85 -13.74 10.35
C ARG A 86 -12.36 -12.96 9.16
N ILE A 87 -13.51 -13.40 8.66
CA ILE A 87 -14.26 -12.69 7.63
C ILE A 87 -15.55 -12.20 8.27
N TRP A 88 -15.75 -10.90 8.26
CA TRP A 88 -16.85 -10.20 8.91
C TRP A 88 -17.80 -9.64 7.88
N VAL A 89 -19.07 -9.55 8.25
CA VAL A 89 -20.04 -8.70 7.56
C VAL A 89 -20.05 -7.35 8.29
N PRO A 90 -19.65 -6.23 7.65
CA PRO A 90 -19.48 -4.92 8.31
C PRO A 90 -20.83 -4.23 8.54
N ASN A 91 -21.73 -4.88 9.29
CA ASN A 91 -23.03 -4.38 9.72
C ASN A 91 -23.12 -4.33 11.25
N VAL A 92 -24.28 -3.88 11.78
CA VAL A 92 -24.51 -3.75 13.22
C VAL A 92 -24.31 -5.06 13.98
N LYS A 93 -24.62 -6.22 13.36
CA LYS A 93 -24.49 -7.53 14.02
C LYS A 93 -23.06 -8.02 14.09
N GLY A 94 -22.19 -7.61 13.15
CA GLY A 94 -20.79 -8.01 13.11
C GLY A 94 -20.58 -9.52 13.03
N GLU A 95 -21.44 -10.21 12.28
CA GLU A 95 -21.33 -11.65 12.08
C GLU A 95 -19.98 -11.99 11.43
N SER A 96 -19.32 -13.03 11.93
CA SER A 96 -18.02 -13.44 11.39
C SER A 96 -17.88 -14.95 11.31
N THR A 97 -17.16 -15.39 10.32
CA THR A 97 -16.61 -16.75 10.21
C THR A 97 -15.11 -16.72 10.45
N MET A 98 -14.57 -17.78 11.03
CA MET A 98 -13.16 -17.84 11.42
C MET A 98 -12.53 -19.12 10.91
N PHE A 99 -11.31 -19.03 10.40
CA PHE A 99 -10.47 -20.17 10.10
C PHE A 99 -9.04 -19.98 10.54
N ARG A 100 -8.38 -21.08 10.91
CA ARG A 100 -6.97 -21.08 11.27
C ARG A 100 -6.13 -21.05 10.01
N ALA A 101 -5.56 -19.90 9.69
CA ALA A 101 -4.81 -19.71 8.45
C ALA A 101 -3.37 -20.20 8.56
N HIS A 102 -2.72 -19.94 9.67
CA HIS A 102 -1.29 -20.14 9.82
C HIS A 102 -0.92 -20.83 11.14
N THR A 103 0.33 -21.25 11.25
CA THR A 103 0.88 -21.81 12.49
C THR A 103 1.49 -20.75 13.40
N ALA A 104 1.71 -19.54 12.89
CA ALA A 104 2.17 -18.36 13.62
C ALA A 104 1.30 -17.14 13.33
N THR A 105 1.67 -15.96 13.84
CA THR A 105 0.97 -14.69 13.64
C THR A 105 0.63 -14.45 12.18
N VAL A 106 -0.62 -14.11 11.88
CA VAL A 106 -1.01 -13.57 10.58
C VAL A 106 -0.64 -12.10 10.54
N ARG A 107 0.18 -11.66 9.59
CA ARG A 107 0.68 -10.29 9.49
C ARG A 107 -0.09 -9.44 8.48
N SER A 108 -0.55 -10.06 7.40
CA SER A 108 -1.23 -9.38 6.32
C SER A 108 -2.37 -10.22 5.78
N VAL A 109 -3.42 -9.55 5.35
CA VAL A 109 -4.55 -10.12 4.63
C VAL A 109 -4.93 -9.17 3.51
N HIS A 110 -5.17 -9.69 2.30
CA HIS A 110 -5.56 -8.87 1.16
C HIS A 110 -6.48 -9.65 0.21
N PHE A 111 -7.61 -9.05 -0.15
CA PHE A 111 -8.51 -9.62 -1.15
C PHE A 111 -7.95 -9.41 -2.56
N CYS A 112 -8.14 -10.39 -3.41
CA CYS A 112 -7.95 -10.22 -4.84
C CYS A 112 -9.04 -9.29 -5.40
N SER A 113 -8.74 -8.59 -6.49
CA SER A 113 -9.68 -7.68 -7.17
C SER A 113 -10.97 -8.38 -7.63
N ASP A 114 -10.92 -9.71 -7.88
CA ASP A 114 -12.07 -10.53 -8.20
C ASP A 114 -12.98 -10.84 -6.98
N GLY A 115 -12.53 -10.54 -5.76
CA GLY A 115 -13.23 -10.88 -4.51
C GLY A 115 -13.29 -12.37 -4.19
N GLN A 116 -12.80 -13.25 -5.07
CA GLN A 116 -12.90 -14.70 -4.93
C GLN A 116 -11.77 -15.32 -4.11
N SER A 117 -10.64 -14.62 -4.03
CA SER A 117 -9.42 -15.10 -3.39
C SER A 117 -8.93 -14.13 -2.36
N LEU A 118 -8.27 -14.67 -1.33
CA LEU A 118 -7.63 -13.95 -0.24
C LEU A 118 -6.18 -14.42 -0.12
N VAL A 119 -5.23 -13.51 -0.02
CA VAL A 119 -3.83 -13.82 0.29
C VAL A 119 -3.53 -13.44 1.73
N THR A 120 -2.75 -14.26 2.41
CA THR A 120 -2.32 -14.04 3.80
C THR A 120 -0.81 -14.23 3.92
N ALA A 121 -0.15 -13.39 4.72
CA ALA A 121 1.26 -13.51 5.08
C ALA A 121 1.43 -13.74 6.57
N SER A 122 2.47 -14.47 6.96
CA SER A 122 2.65 -14.87 8.36
C SER A 122 4.11 -14.98 8.79
N ASP A 123 4.30 -14.94 10.13
CA ASP A 123 5.55 -15.25 10.80
C ASP A 123 5.96 -16.72 10.64
N ASP A 124 5.08 -17.60 10.11
CA ASP A 124 5.45 -18.97 9.74
C ASP A 124 6.24 -19.05 8.41
N LYS A 125 6.69 -17.91 7.87
CA LYS A 125 7.51 -17.75 6.66
C LYS A 125 6.77 -18.09 5.37
N THR A 126 5.45 -18.22 5.41
CA THR A 126 4.64 -18.58 4.25
C THR A 126 3.67 -17.48 3.86
N VAL A 127 3.41 -17.43 2.56
CA VAL A 127 2.26 -16.73 1.98
C VAL A 127 1.26 -17.78 1.54
N LYS A 128 0.01 -17.67 1.94
CA LYS A 128 -1.04 -18.63 1.57
C LYS A 128 -2.18 -17.94 0.85
N VAL A 129 -2.77 -18.66 -0.09
CA VAL A 129 -3.93 -18.21 -0.85
C VAL A 129 -5.12 -19.08 -0.52
N TRP A 130 -6.28 -18.43 -0.33
CA TRP A 130 -7.54 -19.02 0.13
C TRP A 130 -8.67 -18.65 -0.79
N SER A 131 -9.66 -19.52 -0.90
CA SER A 131 -10.95 -19.17 -1.49
C SER A 131 -11.79 -18.41 -0.46
N THR A 132 -12.29 -17.22 -0.83
CA THR A 132 -13.07 -16.36 0.07
C THR A 132 -14.37 -17.02 0.51
N HIS A 133 -15.17 -17.53 -0.41
CA HIS A 133 -16.48 -18.09 -0.11
C HIS A 133 -16.43 -19.37 0.72
N ARG A 134 -15.50 -20.27 0.37
CA ARG A 134 -15.39 -21.58 1.03
C ARG A 134 -14.39 -21.58 2.17
N GLN A 135 -13.62 -20.48 2.35
CA GLN A 135 -12.50 -20.39 3.30
C GLN A 135 -11.54 -21.57 3.20
N LYS A 136 -11.43 -22.12 1.97
CA LYS A 136 -10.62 -23.29 1.67
C LYS A 136 -9.23 -22.87 1.22
N PHE A 137 -8.22 -23.56 1.76
CA PHE A 137 -6.82 -23.43 1.32
C PHE A 137 -6.70 -23.81 -0.16
N LEU A 138 -5.99 -22.98 -0.93
CA LEU A 138 -5.70 -23.21 -2.34
C LEU A 138 -4.24 -23.63 -2.55
N PHE A 139 -3.28 -22.81 -2.13
CA PHE A 139 -1.85 -23.10 -2.21
C PHE A 139 -1.03 -22.21 -1.27
N SER A 140 0.26 -22.58 -1.10
CA SER A 140 1.22 -21.85 -0.29
C SER A 140 2.49 -21.55 -1.08
N LEU A 141 3.08 -20.38 -0.80
CA LEU A 141 4.37 -19.91 -1.32
C LEU A 141 5.34 -19.84 -0.15
N SER A 142 6.47 -20.58 -0.21
CA SER A 142 7.30 -20.87 0.97
C SER A 142 8.80 -20.64 0.76
N GLN A 143 9.19 -19.68 -0.11
CA GLN A 143 10.61 -19.38 -0.36
C GLN A 143 11.18 -18.25 0.51
N HIS A 144 10.38 -17.61 1.37
CA HIS A 144 10.91 -16.68 2.37
C HIS A 144 11.62 -17.46 3.46
N ILE A 145 12.82 -17.00 3.85
CA ILE A 145 13.61 -17.66 4.90
C ILE A 145 13.31 -17.12 6.30
N ASN A 146 12.57 -16.01 6.39
CA ASN A 146 12.14 -15.38 7.64
C ASN A 146 10.68 -14.95 7.58
N TRP A 147 10.16 -14.27 8.61
CA TRP A 147 8.79 -13.79 8.74
C TRP A 147 8.35 -12.98 7.53
N VAL A 148 7.15 -13.23 7.04
CA VAL A 148 6.54 -12.45 5.95
C VAL A 148 5.62 -11.42 6.56
N ARG A 149 5.95 -10.14 6.35
CA ARG A 149 5.23 -9.01 6.95
C ARG A 149 4.00 -8.60 6.16
N CYS A 150 4.11 -8.62 4.85
CA CYS A 150 3.04 -8.16 3.96
C CYS A 150 2.98 -9.03 2.70
N ALA A 151 1.76 -9.26 2.20
CA ALA A 151 1.54 -9.84 0.88
C ALA A 151 0.28 -9.23 0.25
N LYS A 152 0.36 -8.89 -1.04
CA LYS A 152 -0.75 -8.30 -1.80
C LYS A 152 -0.86 -8.88 -3.19
N PHE A 153 -2.08 -8.91 -3.72
CA PHE A 153 -2.34 -9.19 -5.13
C PHE A 153 -2.07 -7.96 -5.99
N SER A 154 -1.64 -8.19 -7.22
CA SER A 154 -1.65 -7.16 -8.26
C SER A 154 -3.09 -6.74 -8.60
N PRO A 155 -3.31 -5.54 -9.17
CA PRO A 155 -4.65 -5.08 -9.54
C PRO A 155 -5.39 -6.01 -10.49
N ASP A 156 -4.67 -6.71 -11.37
CA ASP A 156 -5.21 -7.71 -12.30
C ASP A 156 -5.36 -9.12 -11.69
N GLY A 157 -4.88 -9.32 -10.46
CA GLY A 157 -4.96 -10.57 -9.72
C GLY A 157 -4.04 -11.69 -10.22
N ARG A 158 -3.15 -11.44 -11.18
CA ARG A 158 -2.23 -12.46 -11.74
C ARG A 158 -0.97 -12.64 -10.92
N LEU A 159 -0.47 -11.57 -10.33
CA LEU A 159 0.75 -11.59 -9.53
C LEU A 159 0.43 -11.43 -8.04
N ILE A 160 1.36 -11.88 -7.22
CA ILE A 160 1.40 -11.64 -5.79
C ILE A 160 2.76 -11.04 -5.48
N VAL A 161 2.79 -10.02 -4.62
CA VAL A 161 4.04 -9.49 -4.06
C VAL A 161 4.05 -9.77 -2.56
N SER A 162 5.22 -10.10 -2.02
CA SER A 162 5.40 -10.30 -0.58
C SER A 162 6.71 -9.66 -0.09
N ALA A 163 6.70 -9.22 1.16
CA ALA A 163 7.83 -8.58 1.81
C ALA A 163 8.07 -9.20 3.19
N GLY A 164 9.32 -9.34 3.58
CA GLY A 164 9.65 -10.04 4.82
C GLY A 164 10.91 -9.58 5.56
N ASP A 165 11.11 -10.20 6.71
CA ASP A 165 12.26 -9.99 7.58
C ASP A 165 13.55 -10.61 7.03
N ASP A 166 13.48 -11.33 5.93
CA ASP A 166 14.63 -11.77 5.14
C ASP A 166 15.22 -10.65 4.26
N LYS A 167 14.73 -9.42 4.41
CA LYS A 167 15.14 -8.22 3.66
C LYS A 167 14.81 -8.28 2.17
N THR A 168 13.96 -9.21 1.75
CA THR A 168 13.59 -9.39 0.36
C THR A 168 12.15 -8.99 0.10
N VAL A 169 11.91 -8.51 -1.11
CA VAL A 169 10.57 -8.43 -1.71
C VAL A 169 10.53 -9.47 -2.82
N LYS A 170 9.54 -10.35 -2.78
CA LYS A 170 9.39 -11.42 -3.78
C LYS A 170 8.14 -11.19 -4.61
N LEU A 171 8.29 -11.38 -5.92
CA LEU A 171 7.22 -11.34 -6.90
C LEU A 171 6.90 -12.77 -7.34
N TRP A 172 5.63 -13.15 -7.29
CA TRP A 172 5.14 -14.49 -7.58
C TRP A 172 4.11 -14.47 -8.70
N ASP A 173 4.16 -15.45 -9.56
CA ASP A 173 3.05 -15.74 -10.47
C ASP A 173 2.02 -16.64 -9.76
N ARG A 174 0.76 -16.21 -9.75
CA ARG A 174 -0.36 -16.94 -9.13
C ARG A 174 -0.61 -18.28 -9.82
N THR A 175 -0.38 -18.35 -11.13
CA THR A 175 -0.71 -19.54 -11.95
C THR A 175 0.33 -20.63 -11.80
N SER A 176 1.60 -20.30 -12.02
CA SER A 176 2.71 -21.23 -11.85
C SER A 176 3.07 -21.49 -10.39
N ARG A 177 2.71 -20.56 -9.49
CA ARG A 177 3.07 -20.53 -8.05
C ARG A 177 4.57 -20.42 -7.82
N GLU A 178 5.30 -19.93 -8.80
CA GLU A 178 6.75 -19.76 -8.74
C GLU A 178 7.11 -18.31 -8.41
N CYS A 179 8.29 -18.14 -7.82
CA CYS A 179 8.89 -16.83 -7.61
C CYS A 179 9.47 -16.34 -8.93
N VAL A 180 8.86 -15.30 -9.49
CA VAL A 180 9.33 -14.67 -10.75
C VAL A 180 10.61 -13.91 -10.50
N HIS A 181 10.67 -13.15 -9.40
CA HIS A 181 11.83 -12.33 -9.05
C HIS A 181 11.93 -12.07 -7.55
N SER A 182 13.16 -11.84 -7.07
CA SER A 182 13.44 -11.48 -5.67
C SER A 182 14.31 -10.23 -5.64
N TYR A 183 13.75 -9.15 -5.08
CA TYR A 183 14.44 -7.86 -4.89
C TYR A 183 15.15 -7.87 -3.55
N CYS A 184 16.45 -7.60 -3.52
CA CYS A 184 17.32 -7.72 -2.34
C CYS A 184 17.99 -6.40 -1.93
N GLU A 185 17.52 -5.26 -2.45
CA GLU A 185 18.17 -3.96 -2.27
C GLU A 185 17.92 -3.31 -0.90
N HIS A 186 16.97 -3.82 -0.07
CA HIS A 186 16.77 -3.30 1.29
C HIS A 186 17.89 -3.70 2.25
N GLY A 187 18.38 -2.72 3.01
CA GLY A 187 19.41 -2.94 4.03
C GLY A 187 18.90 -3.62 5.30
N SER A 188 17.59 -3.55 5.57
CA SER A 188 16.94 -4.12 6.76
C SER A 188 15.61 -4.79 6.40
N PHE A 189 14.83 -5.18 7.41
CA PHE A 189 13.53 -5.84 7.25
C PHE A 189 12.58 -4.98 6.42
N VAL A 190 11.83 -5.62 5.52
CA VAL A 190 10.80 -4.96 4.71
C VAL A 190 9.46 -5.11 5.42
N THR A 191 8.88 -3.97 5.82
CA THR A 191 7.68 -3.91 6.66
C THR A 191 6.40 -4.01 5.84
N TYR A 192 6.39 -3.39 4.66
CA TYR A 192 5.19 -3.26 3.84
C TYR A 192 5.53 -3.23 2.35
N VAL A 193 4.60 -3.69 1.53
CA VAL A 193 4.72 -3.66 0.06
C VAL A 193 3.35 -3.43 -0.56
N ASP A 194 3.31 -2.70 -1.67
CA ASP A 194 2.08 -2.45 -2.43
C ASP A 194 2.34 -2.40 -3.92
N PHE A 195 1.32 -2.73 -4.71
CA PHE A 195 1.31 -2.51 -6.14
C PHE A 195 0.82 -1.10 -6.46
N HIS A 196 1.46 -0.48 -7.44
CA HIS A 196 0.91 0.68 -8.11
C HIS A 196 -0.44 0.34 -8.76
N PRO A 197 -1.44 1.26 -8.79
CA PRO A 197 -2.77 0.97 -9.34
C PRO A 197 -2.77 0.46 -10.79
N SER A 198 -1.78 0.84 -11.60
CA SER A 198 -1.61 0.31 -12.97
C SER A 198 -1.03 -1.11 -13.02
N GLY A 199 -0.50 -1.64 -11.89
CA GLY A 199 0.20 -2.92 -11.86
C GLY A 199 1.61 -2.93 -12.45
N THR A 200 2.12 -1.79 -12.92
CA THR A 200 3.43 -1.69 -13.58
C THR A 200 4.60 -1.60 -12.60
N CYS A 201 4.35 -1.09 -11.40
CA CYS A 201 5.36 -0.86 -10.38
C CYS A 201 4.93 -1.46 -9.04
N ILE A 202 5.92 -1.72 -8.19
CA ILE A 202 5.74 -2.06 -6.78
C ILE A 202 6.55 -1.09 -5.91
N ALA A 203 6.02 -0.73 -4.76
CA ALA A 203 6.75 0.03 -3.75
C ALA A 203 6.85 -0.77 -2.46
N ALA A 204 8.00 -0.70 -1.80
CA ALA A 204 8.19 -1.30 -0.48
C ALA A 204 8.79 -0.32 0.50
N ALA A 205 8.37 -0.48 1.76
CA ALA A 205 8.84 0.26 2.91
C ALA A 205 9.69 -0.64 3.79
N GLY A 206 10.75 -0.10 4.38
CA GLY A 206 11.68 -0.87 5.19
C GLY A 206 12.05 -0.23 6.52
N MET A 207 12.59 -1.07 7.41
CA MET A 207 13.20 -0.66 8.67
C MET A 207 14.57 0.03 8.46
N ASP A 208 15.05 0.11 7.21
CA ASP A 208 16.19 0.93 6.80
C ASP A 208 15.81 2.39 6.55
N ASN A 209 14.62 2.81 6.96
CA ASN A 209 14.04 4.15 6.81
C ASN A 209 13.83 4.57 5.35
N THR A 210 13.87 3.61 4.43
CA THR A 210 13.77 3.86 2.99
C THR A 210 12.47 3.35 2.41
N VAL A 211 12.07 3.98 1.32
CA VAL A 211 11.04 3.49 0.40
C VAL A 211 11.67 3.31 -0.96
N LYS A 212 11.43 2.16 -1.57
CA LYS A 212 11.96 1.81 -2.88
C LYS A 212 10.83 1.45 -3.82
N VAL A 213 10.99 1.83 -5.08
CA VAL A 213 10.01 1.58 -6.14
C VAL A 213 10.70 0.86 -7.30
N TRP A 214 10.15 -0.27 -7.73
CA TRP A 214 10.67 -1.06 -8.85
C TRP A 214 9.64 -1.21 -9.96
N ASP A 215 10.14 -1.31 -11.17
CA ASP A 215 9.36 -1.72 -12.34
C ASP A 215 9.16 -3.24 -12.31
N VAL A 216 7.92 -3.69 -12.42
CA VAL A 216 7.55 -5.12 -12.37
C VAL A 216 8.04 -5.88 -13.59
N ARG A 217 8.11 -5.23 -14.76
CA ARG A 217 8.48 -5.86 -16.03
C ARG A 217 9.98 -6.00 -16.21
N THR A 218 10.73 -4.94 -15.89
CA THR A 218 12.19 -4.90 -16.07
C THR A 218 12.95 -5.29 -14.82
N HIS A 219 12.27 -5.38 -13.69
CA HIS A 219 12.82 -5.65 -12.35
C HIS A 219 13.87 -4.63 -11.88
N ARG A 220 13.88 -3.43 -12.47
CA ARG A 220 14.83 -2.38 -12.13
C ARG A 220 14.29 -1.48 -11.04
N LEU A 221 15.17 -1.04 -10.16
CA LEU A 221 14.90 0.02 -9.19
C LEU A 221 14.69 1.33 -9.96
N LEU A 222 13.50 1.93 -9.81
CA LEU A 222 13.14 3.20 -10.42
C LEU A 222 13.47 4.38 -9.52
N GLN A 223 13.06 4.26 -8.24
CA GLN A 223 13.19 5.35 -7.26
C GLN A 223 13.60 4.79 -5.90
N HIS A 224 14.39 5.58 -5.18
CA HIS A 224 14.83 5.29 -3.83
C HIS A 224 14.69 6.57 -3.00
N TYR A 225 13.84 6.50 -1.97
CA TYR A 225 13.56 7.62 -1.07
C TYR A 225 14.10 7.32 0.33
N GLN A 226 14.91 8.22 0.86
CA GLN A 226 15.40 8.19 2.24
C GLN A 226 14.99 9.49 2.94
N LEU A 227 13.72 9.60 3.26
CA LEU A 227 13.10 10.84 3.73
C LEU A 227 12.72 10.77 5.21
N HIS A 228 12.54 9.58 5.76
CA HIS A 228 12.18 9.38 7.16
C HIS A 228 13.43 9.22 8.04
N SER A 229 13.32 9.67 9.29
CA SER A 229 14.38 9.51 10.30
C SER A 229 14.28 8.18 11.07
N ALA A 230 13.17 7.45 10.92
CA ALA A 230 12.94 6.15 11.54
C ALA A 230 12.26 5.19 10.56
N ALA A 231 12.04 3.94 10.99
CA ALA A 231 11.45 2.88 10.18
C ALA A 231 10.14 3.32 9.51
N VAL A 232 9.99 2.98 8.23
CA VAL A 232 8.74 3.17 7.49
C VAL A 232 7.87 1.95 7.71
N ASN A 233 6.70 2.12 8.32
CA ASN A 233 5.84 1.03 8.76
C ASN A 233 4.82 0.61 7.70
N ALA A 234 4.30 1.58 6.93
CA ALA A 234 3.29 1.33 5.91
C ALA A 234 3.38 2.35 4.78
N LEU A 235 2.83 1.99 3.64
CA LEU A 235 2.68 2.87 2.49
C LEU A 235 1.37 2.57 1.76
N SER A 236 0.89 3.53 0.97
CA SER A 236 -0.29 3.35 0.12
C SER A 236 -0.18 4.22 -1.12
N PHE A 237 -0.47 3.68 -2.28
CA PHE A 237 -0.58 4.45 -3.50
C PHE A 237 -1.92 5.19 -3.57
N HIS A 238 -1.88 6.42 -4.07
CA HIS A 238 -3.08 7.13 -4.48
C HIS A 238 -3.70 6.43 -5.71
N PRO A 239 -5.03 6.37 -5.85
CA PRO A 239 -5.68 5.68 -6.99
C PRO A 239 -5.29 6.22 -8.37
N SER A 240 -4.91 7.51 -8.48
CA SER A 240 -4.38 8.07 -9.74
C SER A 240 -3.02 7.50 -10.13
N GLY A 241 -2.27 6.92 -9.16
CA GLY A 241 -0.91 6.46 -9.34
C GLY A 241 0.17 7.55 -9.21
N ASN A 242 -0.20 8.82 -9.12
CA ASN A 242 0.77 9.92 -9.10
C ASN A 242 1.40 10.15 -7.73
N TYR A 243 0.73 9.73 -6.65
CA TYR A 243 1.17 10.00 -5.29
C TYR A 243 1.32 8.72 -4.47
N LEU A 244 2.27 8.75 -3.55
CA LEU A 244 2.52 7.70 -2.56
C LEU A 244 2.56 8.32 -1.17
N ILE A 245 1.76 7.79 -0.25
CA ILE A 245 1.84 8.18 1.17
C ILE A 245 2.55 7.11 1.98
N THR A 246 3.33 7.54 2.95
CA THR A 246 4.11 6.69 3.86
C THR A 246 3.84 7.06 5.30
N ALA A 247 3.82 6.07 6.19
CA ALA A 247 3.70 6.24 7.64
C ALA A 247 4.96 5.70 8.33
N SER A 248 5.50 6.45 9.26
CA SER A 248 6.78 6.11 9.89
C SER A 248 6.73 6.18 11.42
N SER A 249 7.66 5.45 12.02
CA SER A 249 7.94 5.49 13.46
C SER A 249 8.49 6.84 13.94
N ASP A 250 8.84 7.77 13.03
CA ASP A 250 9.16 9.15 13.35
C ASP A 250 7.93 10.03 13.63
N SER A 251 6.75 9.42 13.74
CA SER A 251 5.45 10.06 13.99
C SER A 251 4.95 10.96 12.86
N THR A 252 5.55 10.87 11.67
CA THR A 252 5.16 11.65 10.50
C THR A 252 4.54 10.80 9.42
N LEU A 253 3.67 11.43 8.63
CA LEU A 253 3.24 10.93 7.34
C LEU A 253 3.89 11.78 6.26
N LYS A 254 4.37 11.16 5.20
CA LYS A 254 4.96 11.87 4.07
C LYS A 254 4.26 11.50 2.78
N ILE A 255 4.00 12.51 1.96
CA ILE A 255 3.36 12.35 0.65
C ILE A 255 4.39 12.68 -0.42
N LEU A 256 4.61 11.73 -1.30
CA LEU A 256 5.58 11.76 -2.38
C LEU A 256 4.86 11.93 -3.71
N ASP A 257 5.38 12.81 -4.55
CA ASP A 257 5.04 12.87 -5.96
C ASP A 257 5.94 11.89 -6.72
N LEU A 258 5.35 10.89 -7.33
CA LEU A 258 6.07 9.87 -8.07
C LEU A 258 6.47 10.33 -9.47
N MET A 259 5.76 11.32 -10.02
CA MET A 259 6.07 11.91 -11.33
C MET A 259 7.32 12.77 -11.26
N GLU A 260 7.40 13.65 -10.25
CA GLU A 260 8.54 14.52 -10.04
C GLU A 260 9.64 13.90 -9.17
N GLY A 261 9.33 12.77 -8.50
CA GLY A 261 10.28 12.06 -7.64
C GLY A 261 10.66 12.81 -6.36
N ARG A 262 9.78 13.71 -5.87
CA ARG A 262 10.06 14.58 -4.72
C ARG A 262 9.05 14.42 -3.59
N LEU A 263 9.45 14.85 -2.39
CA LEU A 263 8.57 15.02 -1.25
C LEU A 263 7.67 16.24 -1.46
N LEU A 264 6.33 16.05 -1.37
CA LEU A 264 5.37 17.15 -1.40
C LEU A 264 5.05 17.65 0.00
N TYR A 265 4.59 16.74 0.89
CA TYR A 265 4.11 17.12 2.20
C TYR A 265 4.71 16.24 3.29
N THR A 266 4.96 16.87 4.45
CA THR A 266 5.19 16.18 5.72
C THR A 266 4.07 16.57 6.67
N LEU A 267 3.26 15.59 7.08
CA LEU A 267 2.12 15.80 7.95
C LEU A 267 2.45 15.36 9.36
N HIS A 268 2.14 16.23 10.30
CA HIS A 268 2.27 16.00 11.72
C HIS A 268 0.88 15.90 12.35
N GLY A 269 0.66 14.95 13.24
CA GLY A 269 -0.64 14.76 13.88
C GLY A 269 -0.57 13.69 14.97
N HIS A 270 0.06 12.55 14.67
CA HIS A 270 0.25 11.49 15.64
C HIS A 270 1.28 11.88 16.71
N GLN A 271 0.96 11.56 17.96
CA GLN A 271 1.83 11.80 19.12
C GLN A 271 2.79 10.65 19.41
N GLY A 272 2.80 9.64 18.56
CA GLY A 272 3.67 8.47 18.61
C GLY A 272 3.85 7.89 17.21
N PRO A 273 4.56 6.75 17.08
CA PRO A 273 4.76 6.10 15.79
C PRO A 273 3.48 5.96 14.97
N ALA A 274 3.49 6.46 13.73
CA ALA A 274 2.46 6.16 12.76
C ALA A 274 2.67 4.74 12.24
N THR A 275 1.69 3.87 12.45
CA THR A 275 1.80 2.43 12.21
C THR A 275 1.24 2.01 10.86
N THR A 276 0.23 2.73 10.37
CA THR A 276 -0.53 2.36 9.19
C THR A 276 -1.07 3.57 8.46
N VAL A 277 -1.23 3.43 7.15
CA VAL A 277 -1.86 4.44 6.28
C VAL A 277 -2.55 3.76 5.11
N ALA A 278 -3.67 4.31 4.66
CA ALA A 278 -4.38 3.85 3.48
C ALA A 278 -5.10 5.01 2.79
N PHE A 279 -5.04 5.06 1.45
CA PHE A 279 -5.90 5.93 0.65
C PHE A 279 -7.30 5.33 0.49
N SER A 280 -8.30 6.20 0.38
CA SER A 280 -9.62 5.80 -0.09
C SER A 280 -9.56 5.40 -1.57
N ARG A 281 -10.55 4.62 -2.01
CA ARG A 281 -10.64 4.19 -3.42
C ARG A 281 -10.82 5.37 -4.39
N THR A 282 -11.45 6.44 -3.95
CA THR A 282 -11.62 7.68 -4.74
C THR A 282 -10.38 8.56 -4.73
N GLY A 283 -9.47 8.38 -3.78
CA GLY A 283 -8.34 9.26 -3.55
C GLY A 283 -8.68 10.55 -2.79
N GLU A 284 -9.96 10.82 -2.52
CA GLU A 284 -10.41 12.04 -1.83
C GLU A 284 -9.92 12.10 -0.38
N TYR A 285 -9.82 10.94 0.27
CA TYR A 285 -9.39 10.82 1.66
C TYR A 285 -8.23 9.83 1.80
N PHE A 286 -7.48 10.00 2.87
CA PHE A 286 -6.60 8.95 3.40
C PHE A 286 -6.74 8.87 4.92
N ALA A 287 -6.50 7.69 5.47
CA ALA A 287 -6.54 7.45 6.90
C ALA A 287 -5.17 7.03 7.40
N SER A 288 -4.85 7.45 8.61
CA SER A 288 -3.66 7.00 9.34
C SER A 288 -4.04 6.47 10.70
N GLY A 289 -3.27 5.49 11.19
CA GLY A 289 -3.37 4.98 12.55
C GLY A 289 -2.02 5.02 13.24
N GLY A 290 -2.02 5.23 14.54
CA GLY A 290 -0.80 5.38 15.31
C GLY A 290 -0.78 4.58 16.60
N ALA A 291 0.41 4.54 17.22
CA ALA A 291 0.60 3.99 18.56
C ALA A 291 -0.08 4.84 19.67
N ASP A 292 -0.55 6.02 19.31
CA ASP A 292 -1.36 6.92 20.15
C ASP A 292 -2.84 6.53 20.24
N GLU A 293 -3.21 5.30 19.82
CA GLU A 293 -4.56 4.72 19.86
C GLU A 293 -5.58 5.45 18.97
N GLN A 294 -5.11 6.33 18.07
CA GLN A 294 -5.94 7.23 17.30
C GLN A 294 -5.97 6.83 15.81
N VAL A 295 -7.12 7.08 15.20
CA VAL A 295 -7.28 7.01 13.75
C VAL A 295 -7.64 8.39 13.25
N MET A 296 -6.83 8.91 12.34
CA MET A 296 -7.03 10.21 11.70
C MET A 296 -7.44 10.02 10.26
N VAL A 297 -8.40 10.81 9.82
CA VAL A 297 -8.81 10.86 8.41
C VAL A 297 -8.54 12.26 7.88
N TRP A 298 -7.86 12.29 6.78
CA TRP A 298 -7.38 13.47 6.10
C TRP A 298 -8.05 13.62 4.75
N LYS A 299 -8.39 14.81 4.37
CA LYS A 299 -8.78 15.14 2.99
C LYS A 299 -7.50 15.37 2.19
N SER A 300 -7.37 14.69 1.05
CA SER A 300 -6.13 14.73 0.27
C SER A 300 -5.97 16.03 -0.52
N ASN A 301 -7.08 16.58 -1.01
CA ASN A 301 -7.16 17.73 -1.94
C ASN A 301 -6.36 17.50 -3.25
N PHE A 302 -6.13 16.23 -3.60
CA PHE A 302 -5.56 15.80 -4.88
C PHE A 302 -6.65 15.47 -5.89
N ASP A 303 -6.26 15.13 -7.12
CA ASP A 303 -7.20 14.72 -8.16
C ASP A 303 -8.07 13.55 -7.70
N VAL A 304 -9.37 13.74 -7.69
CA VAL A 304 -10.33 12.68 -7.34
C VAL A 304 -10.53 11.80 -8.58
N VAL A 305 -10.37 10.50 -8.40
CA VAL A 305 -10.67 9.52 -9.44
C VAL A 305 -12.16 9.17 -9.36
N ASP A 306 -12.93 9.63 -10.34
CA ASP A 306 -14.37 9.33 -10.43
C ASP A 306 -14.57 7.90 -10.97
N TYR A 307 -14.93 6.99 -10.09
CA TYR A 307 -15.42 5.66 -10.45
C TYR A 307 -16.96 5.74 -10.52
N GLY A 308 -17.53 6.25 -11.61
CA GLY A 308 -18.97 6.40 -11.80
C GLY A 308 -19.83 5.28 -11.21
N GLU A 309 -21.03 5.59 -10.75
CA GLU A 309 -21.95 4.70 -9.97
C GLU A 309 -22.34 3.36 -10.62
N ASP A 310 -21.86 3.03 -11.82
CA ASP A 310 -22.16 1.82 -12.57
C ASP A 310 -21.07 0.75 -12.44
N ILE A 311 -21.02 0.07 -11.29
CA ILE A 311 -20.29 -1.19 -11.18
C ILE A 311 -21.21 -2.36 -11.66
N LYS A 312 -21.53 -2.36 -12.92
CA LYS A 312 -21.71 -3.60 -13.69
C LYS A 312 -20.32 -3.99 -14.19
N VAL A 313 -19.93 -5.23 -13.84
CA VAL A 313 -18.69 -5.86 -14.30
C VAL A 313 -18.51 -5.62 -15.81
N GLN A 314 -17.75 -4.60 -16.20
CA GLN A 314 -17.33 -4.35 -17.57
C GLN A 314 -15.82 -4.42 -17.66
N ARG A 315 -15.38 -5.12 -18.70
CA ARG A 315 -13.96 -5.21 -19.12
C ARG A 315 -13.36 -3.80 -19.26
N PRO A 316 -12.06 -3.59 -18.94
CA PRO A 316 -11.45 -2.28 -19.00
C PRO A 316 -11.57 -1.69 -20.42
N PRO A 317 -11.95 -0.42 -20.58
CA PRO A 317 -12.03 0.21 -21.88
C PRO A 317 -10.63 0.38 -22.48
N THR A 318 -10.51 0.08 -23.75
CA THR A 318 -9.29 0.12 -24.55
C THR A 318 -8.64 1.51 -24.67
N THR A 319 -9.30 2.55 -24.18
CA THR A 319 -8.86 3.97 -24.23
C THR A 319 -7.82 4.35 -23.16
N LEU A 320 -7.75 3.63 -22.01
CA LEU A 320 -6.70 3.89 -21.02
C LEU A 320 -5.30 3.49 -21.52
N ALA A 321 -5.22 2.50 -22.40
CA ALA A 321 -3.94 2.06 -22.97
C ALA A 321 -3.27 3.13 -23.86
N SER A 322 -4.03 4.03 -24.48
CA SER A 322 -3.50 5.13 -25.28
C SER A 322 -2.98 6.28 -24.43
N SER A 323 -3.67 6.62 -23.35
CA SER A 323 -3.23 7.70 -22.44
C SER A 323 -1.96 7.29 -21.66
N ILE A 324 -1.86 6.03 -21.23
CA ILE A 324 -0.67 5.51 -20.54
C ILE A 324 0.53 5.40 -21.52
N ARG A 325 0.28 5.01 -22.78
CA ARG A 325 1.33 5.05 -23.81
C ARG A 325 1.86 6.46 -24.03
N ASN A 326 0.99 7.46 -24.11
CA ASN A 326 1.40 8.84 -24.30
C ASN A 326 2.16 9.39 -23.10
N LEU A 327 1.79 9.01 -21.88
CA LEU A 327 2.48 9.43 -20.65
C LEU A 327 3.88 8.79 -20.54
N THR A 328 4.00 7.49 -20.81
CA THR A 328 5.31 6.79 -20.82
C THR A 328 6.21 7.30 -21.93
N VAL A 329 5.69 7.64 -23.09
CA VAL A 329 6.45 8.25 -24.18
C VAL A 329 6.93 9.64 -23.78
N SER A 330 6.08 10.49 -23.19
CA SER A 330 6.45 11.84 -22.73
C SER A 330 7.55 11.81 -21.67
N ILE A 331 7.47 10.88 -20.70
CA ILE A 331 8.52 10.72 -19.67
C ILE A 331 9.83 10.24 -20.28
N LEU A 332 9.77 9.34 -21.26
CA LEU A 332 10.96 8.86 -21.96
C LEU A 332 11.59 9.97 -22.80
N GLU A 333 10.77 10.79 -23.45
CA GLU A 333 11.23 11.96 -24.22
C GLU A 333 11.89 13.01 -23.33
N GLN A 334 11.31 13.34 -22.18
CA GLN A 334 11.94 14.26 -21.22
C GLN A 334 13.25 13.72 -20.65
N ARG A 335 13.35 12.42 -20.39
CA ARG A 335 14.61 11.80 -19.96
C ARG A 335 15.66 11.79 -21.07
N LEU A 336 15.23 11.59 -22.32
CA LEU A 336 16.13 11.64 -23.47
C LEU A 336 16.74 13.03 -23.62
N THR A 337 15.91 14.09 -23.56
CA THR A 337 16.39 15.48 -23.65
C THR A 337 17.35 15.84 -22.50
N LEU A 338 17.06 15.39 -21.28
CA LEU A 338 17.95 15.63 -20.12
C LEU A 338 19.29 14.90 -20.23
N THR A 339 19.29 13.70 -20.83
CA THR A 339 20.54 12.96 -21.09
C THR A 339 21.32 13.55 -22.25
N GLU A 340 20.65 14.02 -23.30
CA GLU A 340 21.29 14.73 -24.41
C GLU A 340 21.95 16.05 -23.96
N ASP A 341 21.30 16.81 -23.09
CA ASP A 341 21.86 18.05 -22.54
C ASP A 341 23.09 17.78 -21.65
N LYS A 342 23.03 16.74 -20.80
CA LYS A 342 24.19 16.31 -20.04
C LYS A 342 25.34 15.83 -20.91
N LEU A 343 25.04 15.13 -21.98
CA LEU A 343 26.05 14.66 -22.95
C LEU A 343 26.71 15.84 -23.68
N LYS A 344 25.92 16.88 -24.07
CA LYS A 344 26.43 18.12 -24.65
C LYS A 344 27.37 18.84 -23.66
N GLN A 345 26.98 18.96 -22.39
CA GLN A 345 27.83 19.57 -21.36
C GLN A 345 29.16 18.79 -21.16
N CYS A 346 29.08 17.45 -21.14
CA CYS A 346 30.30 16.62 -21.06
C CYS A 346 31.24 16.82 -22.27
N LEU A 347 30.67 16.90 -23.46
CA LEU A 347 31.43 17.15 -24.69
C LEU A 347 32.07 18.54 -24.72
N GLU A 348 31.40 19.56 -24.21
CA GLU A 348 32.00 20.91 -24.06
C GLU A 348 33.14 20.92 -23.06
N ILE A 349 32.98 20.26 -21.91
CA ILE A 349 34.03 20.10 -20.92
C ILE A 349 35.23 19.34 -21.52
N GLN A 350 34.98 18.30 -22.28
CA GLN A 350 36.05 17.53 -22.94
C GLN A 350 36.80 18.35 -23.98
N LYS A 351 36.12 19.21 -24.75
CA LYS A 351 36.72 20.15 -25.67
C LYS A 351 37.60 21.17 -24.96
N LEU A 352 37.13 21.69 -23.84
CA LEU A 352 37.91 22.65 -23.03
C LEU A 352 39.18 22.02 -22.40
N ILE A 353 39.07 20.74 -21.98
CA ILE A 353 40.23 19.98 -21.46
C ILE A 353 41.25 19.74 -22.58
N THR A 354 40.77 19.35 -23.76
CA THR A 354 41.70 19.08 -24.92
C THR A 354 42.38 20.35 -25.41
N GLN A 355 41.76 21.53 -25.29
CA GLN A 355 42.36 22.82 -25.66
C GLN A 355 43.38 23.34 -24.61
N ARG A 356 43.38 22.80 -23.38
CA ARG A 356 44.29 23.20 -22.29
C ARG A 356 45.48 22.25 -22.08
N MET A 357 45.58 21.17 -22.86
CA MET A 357 46.78 20.33 -22.83
C MET A 357 47.85 20.92 -23.76
N PRO A 358 49.03 21.28 -23.24
CA PRO A 358 50.14 21.72 -24.08
C PRO A 358 50.65 20.54 -24.93
N PRO A 359 51.29 20.84 -26.11
CA PRO A 359 51.81 19.85 -27.00
C PRO A 359 52.91 18.98 -26.43
#